data_1f20f7320f2e85da088023c9f3bf6603
#
_entry.id   1f20f7320f2e85da088023c9f3bf6603
#
_cell.length_a   1.000
_cell.length_b   1.000
_cell.length_c   1.000
_cell.angle_alpha   90.00
_cell.angle_beta   90.00
_cell.angle_gamma   90.00
#
_symmetry.space_group_name_H-M   'P 1'
#
loop_
_entity.id
_entity.type
_entity.pdbx_description
1 polymer ?
#
loop_
_entity_poly.entity_id
_entity_poly.type
_entity_poly.pdbx_seq_one_letter_code
_entity_poly.pdbx_strand_id
1 'polypeptide(L)'
;MTPIESKAQHLLRLRNVSFSYLEGVETLHNINLDLAPSEFHCLIGRSGCGKTSVLKLAAGLLSAQQGEVVWNNQLLIAPQSDMGFVFQRPTLLEWLNVLDNVLLPIALHRRIETSDLHKAKELLQRMGLAHKFHGKPTELSGGQQSRVAIARALITSPRILFMDEPFASLDAITREELQHDLMGICAEHKTSILFVTHDIGEAVYLGNQVSVMAQGKIHHTLAIDLPQPRQNSMRHSPEFNYFSAKLRHAMEVVA
;
A
#
# COMPACT_ATOMS: atom_id res chain seq x y z
N MET A 1 25.48 -31.23 12.91
CA MET A 1 24.39 -30.84 11.98
C MET A 1 23.86 -29.53 12.50
N THR A 2 24.29 -28.42 11.89
CA THR A 2 23.78 -27.06 12.16
C THR A 2 22.37 -26.96 11.64
N PRO A 3 21.40 -26.37 12.37
CA PRO A 3 20.05 -26.16 11.87
C PRO A 3 20.11 -25.22 10.66
N ILE A 4 19.54 -25.66 9.56
CA ILE A 4 19.30 -24.82 8.39
C ILE A 4 18.28 -23.76 8.84
N GLU A 5 18.75 -22.54 9.13
CA GLU A 5 17.87 -21.39 9.25
C GLU A 5 17.05 -21.33 7.97
N SER A 6 15.76 -21.58 8.08
CA SER A 6 14.80 -21.34 7.01
C SER A 6 14.91 -19.85 6.67
N LYS A 7 15.61 -19.52 5.58
CA LYS A 7 15.66 -18.16 5.06
C LYS A 7 14.22 -17.74 4.78
N ALA A 8 13.64 -16.92 5.67
CA ALA A 8 12.35 -16.31 5.43
C ALA A 8 12.40 -15.68 4.03
N GLN A 9 11.53 -16.13 3.12
CA GLN A 9 11.52 -15.67 1.75
C GLN A 9 10.86 -14.29 1.76
N HIS A 10 11.66 -13.22 1.72
CA HIS A 10 11.14 -11.87 1.62
C HIS A 10 10.85 -11.54 0.15
N LEU A 11 9.72 -10.90 -0.08
CA LEU A 11 9.31 -10.44 -1.40
C LEU A 11 10.02 -9.13 -1.78
N LEU A 12 10.08 -8.20 -0.81
CA LEU A 12 10.72 -6.89 -0.94
C LEU A 12 11.64 -6.65 0.25
N ARG A 13 12.82 -6.08 0.00
CA ARG A 13 13.76 -5.66 1.05
C ARG A 13 14.37 -4.32 0.72
N LEU A 14 14.43 -3.44 1.71
CA LEU A 14 15.26 -2.25 1.71
C LEU A 14 16.43 -2.50 2.68
N ARG A 15 17.66 -2.26 2.23
CA ARG A 15 18.88 -2.49 3.00
C ARG A 15 19.73 -1.23 3.06
N ASN A 16 19.83 -0.62 4.25
CA ASN A 16 20.63 0.57 4.54
C ASN A 16 20.35 1.71 3.55
N VAL A 17 19.08 1.88 3.14
CA VAL A 17 18.69 2.83 2.11
C VAL A 17 18.72 4.25 2.67
N SER A 18 19.54 5.11 2.04
CA SER A 18 19.54 6.55 2.28
C SER A 18 19.19 7.31 0.98
N PHE A 19 18.52 8.44 1.14
CA PHE A 19 18.04 9.24 0.01
C PHE A 19 17.89 10.72 0.36
N SER A 20 18.19 11.59 -0.61
CA SER A 20 17.99 13.03 -0.54
C SER A 20 17.36 13.55 -1.83
N TYR A 21 16.40 14.47 -1.73
CA TYR A 21 15.87 15.20 -2.88
C TYR A 21 16.81 16.33 -3.31
N LEU A 22 17.53 16.92 -2.35
CA LEU A 22 18.47 18.02 -2.55
C LEU A 22 19.81 17.61 -1.95
N GLU A 23 20.92 18.00 -2.60
CA GLU A 23 22.25 17.79 -2.06
C GLU A 23 22.38 18.43 -0.67
N GLY A 24 22.93 17.68 0.27
CA GLY A 24 23.17 18.13 1.65
C GLY A 24 21.97 18.06 2.60
N VAL A 25 20.76 17.69 2.12
CA VAL A 25 19.58 17.52 2.97
C VAL A 25 19.09 16.08 2.87
N GLU A 26 19.61 15.22 3.73
CA GLU A 26 19.20 13.80 3.76
C GLU A 26 17.75 13.65 4.25
N THR A 27 16.91 13.08 3.40
CA THR A 27 15.48 12.86 3.67
C THR A 27 15.24 11.54 4.36
N LEU A 28 16.01 10.51 4.01
CA LEU A 28 15.96 9.16 4.57
C LEU A 28 17.34 8.69 4.97
N HIS A 29 17.42 8.11 6.17
CA HIS A 29 18.68 7.71 6.79
C HIS A 29 18.64 6.21 7.14
N ASN A 30 19.42 5.39 6.44
CA ASN A 30 19.62 3.98 6.76
C ASN A 30 18.31 3.20 6.97
N ILE A 31 17.39 3.31 6.03
CA ILE A 31 16.11 2.60 6.05
C ILE A 31 16.35 1.11 5.84
N ASN A 32 15.84 0.31 6.76
CA ASN A 32 15.79 -1.14 6.68
C ASN A 32 14.33 -1.57 6.82
N LEU A 33 13.81 -2.32 5.84
CA LEU A 33 12.44 -2.83 5.83
C LEU A 33 12.39 -4.14 5.06
N ASP A 34 11.76 -5.14 5.66
CA ASP A 34 11.45 -6.41 5.02
C ASP A 34 9.94 -6.56 4.86
N LEU A 35 9.50 -7.11 3.73
CA LEU A 35 8.11 -7.43 3.48
C LEU A 35 8.04 -8.86 2.91
N ALA A 36 7.26 -9.70 3.59
CA ALA A 36 7.04 -11.08 3.20
C ALA A 36 5.95 -11.22 2.12
N PRO A 37 5.89 -12.34 1.40
CA PRO A 37 4.76 -12.63 0.52
C PRO A 37 3.43 -12.63 1.29
N SER A 38 2.39 -12.04 0.68
CA SER A 38 1.04 -11.92 1.23
C SER A 38 0.95 -11.15 2.57
N GLU A 39 1.97 -10.39 2.91
CA GLU A 39 2.02 -9.55 4.10
C GLU A 39 1.43 -8.17 3.82
N PHE A 40 0.71 -7.64 4.81
CA PHE A 40 0.27 -6.26 4.85
C PHE A 40 1.16 -5.49 5.83
N HIS A 41 2.08 -4.67 5.33
CA HIS A 41 3.00 -3.88 6.14
C HIS A 41 2.63 -2.40 6.09
N CYS A 42 2.35 -1.80 7.25
CA CYS A 42 2.01 -0.40 7.36
C CYS A 42 3.22 0.44 7.81
N LEU A 43 3.41 1.60 7.17
CA LEU A 43 4.32 2.65 7.60
C LEU A 43 3.51 3.79 8.21
N ILE A 44 3.71 4.10 9.49
CA ILE A 44 3.05 5.21 10.17
C ILE A 44 4.06 6.25 10.64
N GLY A 45 3.62 7.49 10.78
CA GLY A 45 4.45 8.60 11.26
C GLY A 45 3.84 9.94 10.91
N ARG A 46 4.39 11.02 11.47
CA ARG A 46 3.93 12.39 11.19
C ARG A 46 4.13 12.76 9.72
N SER A 47 3.35 13.74 9.23
CA SER A 47 3.54 14.29 7.88
C SER A 47 4.96 14.82 7.71
N GLY A 48 5.55 14.58 6.53
CA GLY A 48 6.92 15.02 6.22
C GLY A 48 8.05 14.13 6.75
N CYS A 49 7.79 13.04 7.49
CA CYS A 49 8.86 12.17 8.00
C CYS A 49 9.50 11.23 6.96
N GLY A 50 9.05 11.24 5.69
CA GLY A 50 9.66 10.48 4.60
C GLY A 50 8.92 9.22 4.14
N LYS A 51 7.71 8.90 4.65
CA LYS A 51 6.94 7.69 4.31
C LYS A 51 6.71 7.51 2.80
N THR A 52 6.23 8.56 2.12
CA THR A 52 6.04 8.56 0.66
C THR A 52 7.34 8.32 -0.09
N SER A 53 8.49 8.82 0.41
CA SER A 53 9.80 8.61 -0.20
C SER A 53 10.24 7.15 -0.05
N VAL A 54 10.03 6.52 1.12
CA VAL A 54 10.25 5.08 1.31
C VAL A 54 9.39 4.27 0.34
N LEU A 55 8.10 4.61 0.23
CA LEU A 55 7.17 3.92 -0.67
C LEU A 55 7.62 3.99 -2.15
N LYS A 56 8.06 5.19 -2.59
CA LYS A 56 8.55 5.40 -3.97
C LYS A 56 9.86 4.67 -4.26
N LEU A 57 10.79 4.65 -3.29
CA LEU A 57 12.04 3.86 -3.39
C LEU A 57 11.74 2.37 -3.45
N ALA A 58 10.86 1.88 -2.57
CA ALA A 58 10.41 0.49 -2.55
C ALA A 58 9.75 0.04 -3.86
N ALA A 59 9.07 0.95 -4.56
CA ALA A 59 8.45 0.71 -5.87
C ALA A 59 9.40 0.91 -7.07
N GLY A 60 10.65 1.32 -6.84
CA GLY A 60 11.60 1.64 -7.92
C GLY A 60 11.29 2.93 -8.68
N LEU A 61 10.41 3.80 -8.15
CA LEU A 61 10.09 5.11 -8.72
C LEU A 61 11.14 6.17 -8.39
N LEU A 62 11.98 5.91 -7.39
CA LEU A 62 13.16 6.67 -7.02
C LEU A 62 14.32 5.70 -6.86
N SER A 63 15.54 6.17 -7.12
CA SER A 63 16.76 5.39 -6.94
C SER A 63 17.41 5.73 -5.60
N ALA A 64 17.81 4.74 -4.83
CA ALA A 64 18.56 4.94 -3.59
C ALA A 64 19.94 5.54 -3.89
N GLN A 65 20.39 6.49 -3.07
CA GLN A 65 21.74 7.04 -3.17
C GLN A 65 22.76 6.16 -2.44
N GLN A 66 22.31 5.50 -1.35
CA GLN A 66 23.08 4.50 -0.63
C GLN A 66 22.17 3.32 -0.29
N GLY A 67 22.79 2.14 -0.12
CA GLY A 67 22.05 0.92 0.13
C GLY A 67 21.42 0.34 -1.13
N GLU A 68 20.49 -0.58 -0.96
CA GLU A 68 19.85 -1.28 -2.06
C GLU A 68 18.39 -1.61 -1.76
N VAL A 69 17.60 -1.70 -2.84
CA VAL A 69 16.23 -2.22 -2.82
C VAL A 69 16.24 -3.54 -3.59
N VAL A 70 15.78 -4.61 -2.94
CA VAL A 70 15.78 -5.96 -3.51
C VAL A 70 14.33 -6.43 -3.65
N TRP A 71 13.94 -6.77 -4.88
CA TRP A 71 12.66 -7.34 -5.24
C TRP A 71 12.84 -8.79 -5.70
N ASN A 72 12.15 -9.72 -5.07
CA ASN A 72 12.20 -11.13 -5.43
C ASN A 72 13.65 -11.67 -5.60
N ASN A 73 14.54 -11.32 -4.64
CA ASN A 73 15.98 -11.62 -4.60
C ASN A 73 16.83 -11.01 -5.75
N GLN A 74 16.31 -10.00 -6.45
CA GLN A 74 17.05 -9.24 -7.47
C GLN A 74 17.08 -7.76 -7.12
N LEU A 75 18.17 -7.08 -7.47
CA LEU A 75 18.26 -5.63 -7.28
C LEU A 75 17.18 -4.93 -8.10
N LEU A 76 16.39 -4.08 -7.44
CA LEU A 76 15.34 -3.27 -8.07
C LEU A 76 15.93 -1.96 -8.60
N ILE A 77 16.03 -1.81 -9.91
CA ILE A 77 16.53 -0.60 -10.56
C ILE A 77 15.43 0.24 -11.22
N ALA A 78 14.24 -0.36 -11.44
CA ALA A 78 13.07 0.30 -12.03
C ALA A 78 11.79 -0.45 -11.61
N PRO A 79 10.61 0.19 -11.69
CA PRO A 79 9.34 -0.48 -11.42
C PRO A 79 9.14 -1.74 -12.26
N GLN A 80 8.52 -2.76 -11.67
CA GLN A 80 8.22 -4.03 -12.34
C GLN A 80 6.73 -4.11 -12.70
N SER A 81 6.39 -4.91 -13.72
CA SER A 81 5.03 -5.06 -14.22
C SER A 81 4.07 -5.73 -13.23
N ASP A 82 4.59 -6.45 -12.24
CA ASP A 82 3.86 -7.10 -11.16
C ASP A 82 3.74 -6.25 -9.89
N MET A 83 3.99 -4.93 -10.01
CA MET A 83 3.82 -3.92 -8.97
C MET A 83 2.64 -3.00 -9.29
N GLY A 84 1.75 -2.77 -8.31
CA GLY A 84 0.71 -1.76 -8.38
C GLY A 84 1.03 -0.56 -7.49
N PHE A 85 0.60 0.64 -7.88
CA PHE A 85 0.79 1.85 -7.09
C PHE A 85 -0.50 2.67 -7.01
N VAL A 86 -0.91 3.03 -5.78
CA VAL A 86 -2.02 3.95 -5.50
C VAL A 86 -1.45 5.20 -4.85
N PHE A 87 -1.53 6.31 -5.56
CA PHE A 87 -1.06 7.62 -5.08
C PHE A 87 -2.08 8.24 -4.13
N GLN A 88 -1.63 9.16 -3.28
CA GLN A 88 -2.48 9.92 -2.36
C GLN A 88 -3.61 10.66 -3.08
N ARG A 89 -3.30 11.23 -4.27
CA ARG A 89 -4.32 11.73 -5.19
C ARG A 89 -4.64 10.63 -6.21
N PRO A 90 -5.90 10.37 -6.54
CA PRO A 90 -6.29 9.26 -7.43
C PRO A 90 -5.68 9.30 -8.83
N THR A 91 -5.22 10.46 -9.32
CA THR A 91 -4.54 10.65 -10.62
C THR A 91 -5.26 9.96 -11.79
N LEU A 92 -6.59 10.04 -11.82
CA LEU A 92 -7.38 9.50 -12.91
C LEU A 92 -7.26 10.41 -14.14
N LEU A 93 -7.30 9.80 -15.33
CA LEU A 93 -7.28 10.52 -16.59
C LEU A 93 -8.71 11.00 -16.90
N GLU A 94 -8.93 12.32 -16.86
CA GLU A 94 -10.26 12.94 -16.98
C GLU A 94 -10.90 12.73 -18.35
N TRP A 95 -10.10 12.52 -19.41
CA TRP A 95 -10.58 12.25 -20.76
C TRP A 95 -11.02 10.78 -20.97
N LEU A 96 -10.68 9.88 -20.07
CA LEU A 96 -11.15 8.50 -20.05
C LEU A 96 -12.38 8.36 -19.14
N ASN A 97 -13.25 7.38 -19.42
CA ASN A 97 -14.30 6.99 -18.49
C ASN A 97 -13.73 6.12 -17.35
N VAL A 98 -14.55 5.74 -16.38
CA VAL A 98 -14.17 4.93 -15.22
C VAL A 98 -13.60 3.58 -15.63
N LEU A 99 -14.28 2.86 -16.54
CA LEU A 99 -13.85 1.56 -17.01
C LEU A 99 -12.50 1.63 -17.75
N ASP A 100 -12.35 2.63 -18.62
CA ASP A 100 -11.10 2.82 -19.38
C ASP A 100 -9.93 3.23 -18.46
N ASN A 101 -10.19 4.00 -17.39
CA ASN A 101 -9.17 4.27 -16.37
C ASN A 101 -8.69 2.99 -15.68
N VAL A 102 -9.59 2.07 -15.35
CA VAL A 102 -9.22 0.78 -14.73
C VAL A 102 -8.44 -0.09 -15.71
N LEU A 103 -8.81 -0.10 -16.99
CA LEU A 103 -8.17 -0.90 -18.03
C LEU A 103 -6.84 -0.32 -18.54
N LEU A 104 -6.52 0.93 -18.19
CA LEU A 104 -5.35 1.65 -18.68
C LEU A 104 -4.03 0.87 -18.53
N PRO A 105 -3.71 0.24 -17.36
CA PRO A 105 -2.46 -0.51 -17.23
C PRO A 105 -2.32 -1.66 -18.24
N ILE A 106 -3.42 -2.29 -18.62
CA ILE A 106 -3.42 -3.35 -19.65
C ILE A 106 -3.27 -2.74 -21.04
N ALA A 107 -4.04 -1.67 -21.33
CA ALA A 107 -4.06 -1.00 -22.62
C ALA A 107 -2.70 -0.44 -23.05
N LEU A 108 -1.84 -0.08 -22.09
CA LEU A 108 -0.47 0.40 -22.34
C LEU A 108 0.47 -0.70 -22.83
N HIS A 109 0.17 -1.97 -22.56
CA HIS A 109 1.07 -3.09 -22.88
C HIS A 109 0.54 -3.99 -24.00
N ARG A 110 -0.79 -4.12 -24.13
CA ARG A 110 -1.43 -4.97 -25.13
C ARG A 110 -2.87 -4.56 -25.41
N ARG A 111 -3.46 -5.15 -26.43
CA ARG A 111 -4.92 -5.03 -26.69
C ARG A 111 -5.73 -5.58 -25.51
N ILE A 112 -6.84 -4.86 -25.22
CA ILE A 112 -7.82 -5.30 -24.21
C ILE A 112 -8.63 -6.46 -24.79
N GLU A 113 -8.77 -7.51 -23.99
CA GLU A 113 -9.58 -8.69 -24.29
C GLU A 113 -10.90 -8.68 -23.52
N THR A 114 -11.85 -9.55 -23.90
CA THR A 114 -13.15 -9.68 -23.23
C THR A 114 -12.98 -10.08 -21.74
N SER A 115 -11.99 -10.90 -21.45
CA SER A 115 -11.62 -11.30 -20.08
C SER A 115 -11.18 -10.10 -19.21
N ASP A 116 -10.44 -9.14 -19.78
CA ASP A 116 -10.01 -7.93 -19.08
C ASP A 116 -11.20 -7.03 -18.75
N LEU A 117 -12.12 -6.88 -19.71
CA LEU A 117 -13.36 -6.13 -19.51
C LEU A 117 -14.21 -6.75 -18.39
N HIS A 118 -14.30 -8.09 -18.35
CA HIS A 118 -15.04 -8.78 -17.31
C HIS A 118 -14.39 -8.52 -15.92
N LYS A 119 -13.09 -8.72 -15.82
CA LYS A 119 -12.33 -8.47 -14.59
C LYS A 119 -12.43 -7.02 -14.11
N ALA A 120 -12.33 -6.05 -15.02
CA ALA A 120 -12.47 -4.64 -14.67
C ALA A 120 -13.85 -4.30 -14.11
N LYS A 121 -14.90 -4.85 -14.73
CA LYS A 121 -16.29 -4.68 -14.25
C LYS A 121 -16.51 -5.34 -12.89
N GLU A 122 -15.97 -6.54 -12.69
CA GLU A 122 -16.02 -7.25 -11.40
C GLU A 122 -15.32 -6.44 -10.29
N LEU A 123 -14.11 -5.95 -10.53
CA LEU A 123 -13.39 -5.09 -9.57
C LEU A 123 -14.20 -3.83 -9.24
N LEU A 124 -14.74 -3.14 -10.25
CA LEU A 124 -15.56 -1.96 -10.04
C LEU A 124 -16.86 -2.28 -9.28
N GLN A 125 -17.47 -3.45 -9.53
CA GLN A 125 -18.64 -3.90 -8.79
C GLN A 125 -18.31 -4.16 -7.31
N ARG A 126 -17.21 -4.83 -7.02
CA ARG A 126 -16.73 -5.06 -5.63
C ARG A 126 -16.41 -3.74 -4.93
N MET A 127 -15.98 -2.71 -5.69
CA MET A 127 -15.76 -1.35 -5.17
C MET A 127 -17.05 -0.50 -5.08
N GLY A 128 -18.25 -1.09 -5.30
CA GLY A 128 -19.52 -0.38 -5.25
C GLY A 128 -19.77 0.60 -6.41
N LEU A 129 -19.06 0.44 -7.54
CA LEU A 129 -19.10 1.35 -8.68
C LEU A 129 -19.75 0.73 -9.93
N ALA A 130 -20.56 -0.33 -9.79
CA ALA A 130 -21.19 -1.02 -10.92
C ALA A 130 -22.02 -0.09 -11.84
N HIS A 131 -22.60 0.96 -11.28
CA HIS A 131 -23.45 1.91 -12.00
C HIS A 131 -22.68 3.09 -12.65
N LYS A 132 -21.32 3.11 -12.52
CA LYS A 132 -20.47 4.23 -12.93
C LYS A 132 -19.47 3.89 -14.06
N PHE A 133 -19.55 2.74 -14.70
CA PHE A 133 -18.58 2.28 -15.70
C PHE A 133 -18.27 3.32 -16.80
N HIS A 134 -19.29 4.01 -17.30
CA HIS A 134 -19.19 4.95 -18.41
C HIS A 134 -19.12 6.42 -17.95
N GLY A 135 -19.20 6.68 -16.65
CA GLY A 135 -19.08 8.03 -16.07
C GLY A 135 -17.66 8.57 -16.18
N LYS A 136 -17.52 9.89 -16.10
CA LYS A 136 -16.21 10.55 -16.08
C LYS A 136 -15.67 10.67 -14.66
N PRO A 137 -14.33 10.69 -14.45
CA PRO A 137 -13.75 10.94 -13.15
C PRO A 137 -14.26 12.22 -12.46
N THR A 138 -14.53 13.26 -13.21
CA THR A 138 -15.04 14.55 -12.74
C THR A 138 -16.45 14.48 -12.14
N GLU A 139 -17.23 13.44 -12.47
CA GLU A 139 -18.57 13.18 -11.94
C GLU A 139 -18.56 12.35 -10.65
N LEU A 140 -17.37 11.93 -10.21
CA LEU A 140 -17.19 11.08 -9.04
C LEU A 140 -16.81 11.91 -7.81
N SER A 141 -17.30 11.50 -6.63
CA SER A 141 -16.77 11.99 -5.37
C SER A 141 -15.31 11.57 -5.19
N GLY A 142 -14.55 12.26 -4.32
CA GLY A 142 -13.15 11.91 -4.03
C GLY A 142 -12.99 10.45 -3.59
N GLY A 143 -13.94 9.93 -2.80
CA GLY A 143 -13.97 8.53 -2.39
C GLY A 143 -14.20 7.57 -3.55
N GLN A 144 -15.10 7.90 -4.46
CA GLN A 144 -15.33 7.10 -5.66
C GLN A 144 -14.10 7.11 -6.58
N GLN A 145 -13.42 8.24 -6.71
CA GLN A 145 -12.16 8.33 -7.47
C GLN A 145 -11.06 7.46 -6.85
N SER A 146 -10.92 7.44 -5.52
CA SER A 146 -9.99 6.56 -4.81
C SER A 146 -10.28 5.09 -5.07
N ARG A 147 -11.55 4.67 -5.06
CA ARG A 147 -11.98 3.31 -5.40
C ARG A 147 -11.61 2.92 -6.84
N VAL A 148 -11.78 3.83 -7.81
CA VAL A 148 -11.34 3.61 -9.19
C VAL A 148 -9.82 3.47 -9.28
N ALA A 149 -9.05 4.30 -8.57
CA ALA A 149 -7.59 4.21 -8.54
C ALA A 149 -7.09 2.89 -7.96
N ILE A 150 -7.74 2.38 -6.91
CA ILE A 150 -7.46 1.06 -6.32
C ILE A 150 -7.79 -0.06 -7.34
N ALA A 151 -8.98 -0.03 -7.97
CA ALA A 151 -9.35 -1.00 -9.00
C ALA A 151 -8.34 -1.00 -10.17
N ARG A 152 -7.90 0.20 -10.61
CA ARG A 152 -6.85 0.35 -11.63
C ARG A 152 -5.54 -0.29 -11.22
N ALA A 153 -5.11 -0.15 -9.97
CA ALA A 153 -3.88 -0.75 -9.49
C ALA A 153 -3.98 -2.28 -9.35
N LEU A 154 -5.18 -2.83 -9.13
CA LEU A 154 -5.44 -4.25 -8.95
C LEU A 154 -5.71 -5.01 -10.26
N ILE A 155 -6.00 -4.32 -11.39
CA ILE A 155 -6.42 -4.97 -12.64
C ILE A 155 -5.38 -5.95 -13.19
N THR A 156 -4.09 -5.67 -12.98
CA THR A 156 -2.97 -6.52 -13.42
C THR A 156 -2.71 -7.70 -12.48
N SER A 157 -3.46 -7.87 -11.38
CA SER A 157 -3.19 -8.83 -10.30
C SER A 157 -1.74 -8.72 -9.78
N PRO A 158 -1.34 -7.56 -9.26
CA PRO A 158 0.04 -7.35 -8.85
C PRO A 158 0.41 -8.24 -7.66
N ARG A 159 1.69 -8.63 -7.57
CA ARG A 159 2.24 -9.34 -6.40
C ARG A 159 2.42 -8.43 -5.20
N ILE A 160 2.61 -7.14 -5.44
CA ILE A 160 2.69 -6.10 -4.40
C ILE A 160 1.90 -4.87 -4.82
N LEU A 161 1.23 -4.26 -3.84
CA LEU A 161 0.52 -3.00 -3.98
C LEU A 161 1.13 -1.97 -3.02
N PHE A 162 1.63 -0.88 -3.57
CA PHE A 162 2.09 0.28 -2.83
C PHE A 162 0.95 1.29 -2.71
N MET A 163 0.66 1.76 -1.50
CA MET A 163 -0.47 2.65 -1.24
C MET A 163 -0.06 3.83 -0.37
N ASP A 164 -0.22 5.04 -0.90
CA ASP A 164 0.12 6.28 -0.21
C ASP A 164 -1.14 6.99 0.27
N GLU A 165 -1.50 6.83 1.54
CA GLU A 165 -2.68 7.43 2.20
C GLU A 165 -3.99 7.33 1.37
N PRO A 166 -4.35 6.15 0.81
CA PRO A 166 -5.41 6.03 -0.19
C PRO A 166 -6.81 6.33 0.36
N PHE A 167 -6.97 6.35 1.68
CA PHE A 167 -8.25 6.53 2.35
C PHE A 167 -8.41 7.92 3.01
N ALA A 168 -7.44 8.83 2.84
CA ALA A 168 -7.42 10.12 3.54
C ALA A 168 -8.61 11.02 3.20
N SER A 169 -9.20 10.88 2.01
CA SER A 169 -10.34 11.68 1.54
C SER A 169 -11.71 11.05 1.80
N LEU A 170 -11.77 9.92 2.53
CA LEU A 170 -12.99 9.17 2.78
C LEU A 170 -13.62 9.53 4.12
N ASP A 171 -14.96 9.52 4.18
CA ASP A 171 -15.68 9.46 5.45
C ASP A 171 -15.43 8.12 6.16
N ALA A 172 -15.72 8.08 7.48
CA ALA A 172 -15.37 6.94 8.32
C ALA A 172 -16.01 5.62 7.86
N ILE A 173 -17.31 5.64 7.51
CA ILE A 173 -18.06 4.43 7.14
C ILE A 173 -17.53 3.89 5.80
N THR A 174 -17.45 4.75 4.79
CA THR A 174 -16.91 4.40 3.46
C THR A 174 -15.48 3.86 3.53
N ARG A 175 -14.66 4.43 4.43
CA ARG A 175 -13.29 4.01 4.66
C ARG A 175 -13.23 2.58 5.22
N GLU A 176 -14.03 2.27 6.24
CA GLU A 176 -14.07 0.93 6.86
C GLU A 176 -14.53 -0.14 5.87
N GLU A 177 -15.57 0.15 5.09
CA GLU A 177 -16.04 -0.75 4.03
C GLU A 177 -14.95 -1.04 3.01
N LEU A 178 -14.28 0.01 2.50
CA LEU A 178 -13.25 -0.14 1.49
C LEU A 178 -12.00 -0.86 2.00
N GLN A 179 -11.63 -0.64 3.27
CA GLN A 179 -10.56 -1.40 3.92
C GLN A 179 -10.88 -2.88 3.98
N HIS A 180 -12.10 -3.24 4.34
CA HIS A 180 -12.56 -4.63 4.38
C HIS A 180 -12.53 -5.28 2.99
N ASP A 181 -13.07 -4.59 1.98
CA ASP A 181 -13.08 -5.07 0.59
C ASP A 181 -11.66 -5.27 0.04
N LEU A 182 -10.77 -4.29 0.29
CA LEU A 182 -9.37 -4.36 -0.12
C LEU A 182 -8.67 -5.59 0.48
N MET A 183 -8.84 -5.82 1.78
CA MET A 183 -8.24 -6.98 2.44
C MET A 183 -8.72 -8.29 1.83
N GLY A 184 -10.02 -8.41 1.55
CA GLY A 184 -10.60 -9.59 0.91
C GLY A 184 -9.99 -9.84 -0.47
N ILE A 185 -9.93 -8.81 -1.32
CA ILE A 185 -9.35 -8.93 -2.67
C ILE A 185 -7.87 -9.30 -2.60
N CYS A 186 -7.09 -8.65 -1.72
CA CYS A 186 -5.66 -8.91 -1.61
C CYS A 186 -5.37 -10.31 -1.04
N ALA A 187 -6.18 -10.80 -0.12
CA ALA A 187 -6.06 -12.16 0.41
C ALA A 187 -6.32 -13.23 -0.69
N GLU A 188 -7.37 -13.05 -1.50
CA GLU A 188 -7.69 -13.95 -2.63
C GLU A 188 -6.56 -14.02 -3.65
N HIS A 189 -5.94 -12.88 -3.98
CA HIS A 189 -4.87 -12.78 -4.96
C HIS A 189 -3.47 -12.97 -4.38
N LYS A 190 -3.34 -13.17 -3.05
CA LYS A 190 -2.05 -13.24 -2.34
C LYS A 190 -1.17 -12.03 -2.61
N THR A 191 -1.77 -10.86 -2.78
CA THR A 191 -1.09 -9.59 -2.99
C THR A 191 -0.52 -9.09 -1.68
N SER A 192 0.79 -8.81 -1.64
CA SER A 192 1.42 -8.13 -0.50
C SER A 192 1.16 -6.63 -0.59
N ILE A 193 1.14 -5.94 0.54
CA ILE A 193 0.86 -4.50 0.56
C ILE A 193 1.90 -3.77 1.40
N LEU A 194 2.47 -2.70 0.85
CA LEU A 194 3.17 -1.67 1.62
C LEU A 194 2.30 -0.42 1.65
N PHE A 195 1.80 -0.10 2.83
CA PHE A 195 0.76 0.89 3.06
C PHE A 195 1.25 2.05 3.92
N VAL A 196 1.06 3.26 3.45
CA VAL A 196 1.39 4.48 4.21
C VAL A 196 0.09 5.09 4.74
N THR A 197 0.09 5.40 6.03
CA THR A 197 -0.98 6.15 6.69
C THR A 197 -0.46 6.97 7.87
N HIS A 198 -1.23 7.92 8.33
CA HIS A 198 -1.04 8.61 9.61
C HIS A 198 -2.05 8.17 10.67
N ASP A 199 -3.00 7.29 10.31
CA ASP A 199 -4.04 6.78 11.19
C ASP A 199 -3.60 5.46 11.84
N ILE A 200 -3.51 5.46 13.18
CA ILE A 200 -3.12 4.29 13.97
C ILE A 200 -4.18 3.18 13.86
N GLY A 201 -5.47 3.54 13.82
CA GLY A 201 -6.55 2.56 13.71
C GLY A 201 -6.52 1.81 12.38
N GLU A 202 -6.21 2.51 11.27
CA GLU A 202 -5.97 1.87 9.97
C GLU A 202 -4.79 0.89 10.04
N ALA A 203 -3.66 1.34 10.60
CA ALA A 203 -2.46 0.52 10.67
C ALA A 203 -2.66 -0.75 11.51
N VAL A 204 -3.37 -0.66 12.64
CA VAL A 204 -3.71 -1.82 13.48
C VAL A 204 -4.71 -2.75 12.79
N TYR A 205 -5.71 -2.17 12.12
CA TYR A 205 -6.74 -2.97 11.45
C TYR A 205 -6.21 -3.74 10.24
N LEU A 206 -5.36 -3.09 9.43
CA LEU A 206 -4.89 -3.65 8.17
C LEU A 206 -3.59 -4.44 8.32
N GLY A 207 -2.67 -3.96 9.16
CA GLY A 207 -1.29 -4.44 9.20
C GLY A 207 -1.10 -5.82 9.83
N ASN A 208 -0.20 -6.61 9.26
CA ASN A 208 0.48 -7.70 9.95
C ASN A 208 1.71 -7.16 10.69
N GLN A 209 2.39 -6.20 10.06
CA GLN A 209 3.51 -5.45 10.62
C GLN A 209 3.22 -3.95 10.52
N VAL A 210 3.62 -3.20 11.53
CA VAL A 210 3.52 -1.73 11.53
C VAL A 210 4.87 -1.14 11.92
N SER A 211 5.46 -0.36 11.01
CA SER A 211 6.70 0.37 11.25
C SER A 211 6.41 1.84 11.57
N VAL A 212 6.95 2.31 12.69
CA VAL A 212 6.87 3.72 13.12
C VAL A 212 8.06 4.47 12.56
N MET A 213 7.79 5.54 11.83
CA MET A 213 8.77 6.35 11.14
C MET A 213 8.77 7.79 11.66
N ALA A 214 9.96 8.32 11.94
CA ALA A 214 10.18 9.71 12.29
C ALA A 214 11.56 10.17 11.78
N GLN A 215 11.68 11.46 11.44
CA GLN A 215 12.97 12.09 11.05
C GLN A 215 13.78 11.28 10.03
N GLY A 216 13.10 10.74 9.01
CA GLY A 216 13.76 9.96 7.96
C GLY A 216 14.23 8.55 8.36
N LYS A 217 13.84 8.02 9.52
CA LYS A 217 14.24 6.70 10.04
C LYS A 217 13.05 5.85 10.44
N ILE A 218 13.19 4.53 10.32
CA ILE A 218 12.30 3.56 10.98
C ILE A 218 12.87 3.32 12.38
N HIS A 219 12.10 3.68 13.41
CA HIS A 219 12.52 3.57 14.80
C HIS A 219 12.03 2.27 15.46
N HIS A 220 10.87 1.79 15.05
CA HIS A 220 10.25 0.63 15.68
C HIS A 220 9.37 -0.09 14.67
N THR A 221 9.37 -1.43 14.72
CA THR A 221 8.44 -2.28 13.97
C THR A 221 7.71 -3.20 14.93
N LEU A 222 6.39 -3.22 14.87
CA LEU A 222 5.52 -4.00 15.73
C LEU A 222 4.71 -4.99 14.90
N ALA A 223 4.79 -6.26 15.26
CA ALA A 223 3.87 -7.28 14.74
C ALA A 223 2.49 -7.13 15.39
N ILE A 224 1.44 -7.16 14.56
CA ILE A 224 0.04 -7.03 14.98
C ILE A 224 -0.59 -8.42 14.95
N ASP A 225 -0.57 -9.08 16.08
CA ASP A 225 -1.14 -10.41 16.26
C ASP A 225 -2.63 -10.34 16.63
N LEU A 226 -3.43 -9.92 15.64
CA LEU A 226 -4.89 -9.97 15.71
C LEU A 226 -5.41 -11.10 14.80
N PRO A 227 -6.53 -11.75 15.14
CA PRO A 227 -7.10 -12.85 14.35
C PRO A 227 -7.35 -12.50 12.88
N GLN A 228 -7.22 -13.47 12.00
CA GLN A 228 -7.57 -13.38 10.57
C GLN A 228 -8.74 -14.33 10.27
N PRO A 229 -9.69 -13.96 9.38
CA PRO A 229 -9.80 -12.66 8.72
C PRO A 229 -10.21 -11.54 9.68
N ARG A 230 -9.77 -10.32 9.43
CA ARG A 230 -10.13 -9.15 10.21
C ARG A 230 -11.63 -8.86 10.08
N GLN A 231 -12.29 -8.55 11.19
CA GLN A 231 -13.70 -8.15 11.24
C GLN A 231 -13.83 -6.75 11.83
N ASN A 232 -14.81 -5.98 11.37
CA ASN A 232 -15.01 -4.60 11.86
C ASN A 232 -15.25 -4.54 13.37
N SER A 233 -15.88 -5.57 13.97
CA SER A 233 -16.07 -5.66 15.42
C SER A 233 -14.78 -5.66 16.23
N MET A 234 -13.66 -6.09 15.63
CA MET A 234 -12.35 -6.11 16.30
C MET A 234 -11.83 -4.71 16.65
N ARG A 235 -12.29 -3.66 15.95
CA ARG A 235 -11.91 -2.27 16.22
C ARG A 235 -12.24 -1.80 17.64
N HIS A 236 -13.17 -2.50 18.30
CA HIS A 236 -13.60 -2.22 19.67
C HIS A 236 -13.04 -3.22 20.70
N SER A 237 -12.20 -4.16 20.27
CA SER A 237 -11.66 -5.19 21.16
C SER A 237 -10.55 -4.64 22.08
N PRO A 238 -10.32 -5.26 23.24
CA PRO A 238 -9.20 -4.92 24.12
C PRO A 238 -7.83 -5.08 23.42
N GLU A 239 -7.67 -6.10 22.58
CA GLU A 239 -6.44 -6.38 21.84
C GLU A 239 -6.14 -5.29 20.82
N PHE A 240 -7.15 -4.81 20.09
CA PHE A 240 -7.02 -3.69 19.17
C PHE A 240 -6.58 -2.41 19.89
N ASN A 241 -7.22 -2.12 21.04
CA ASN A 241 -6.86 -0.98 21.85
C ASN A 241 -5.44 -1.08 22.42
N TYR A 242 -5.00 -2.28 22.80
CA TYR A 242 -3.64 -2.53 23.25
C TYR A 242 -2.60 -2.21 22.17
N PHE A 243 -2.77 -2.71 20.94
CA PHE A 243 -1.87 -2.39 19.83
C PHE A 243 -1.90 -0.90 19.47
N SER A 244 -3.09 -0.29 19.47
CA SER A 244 -3.24 1.15 19.22
C SER A 244 -2.51 1.99 20.25
N ALA A 245 -2.57 1.64 21.53
CA ALA A 245 -1.86 2.32 22.61
C ALA A 245 -0.33 2.16 22.47
N LYS A 246 0.16 0.95 22.12
CA LYS A 246 1.58 0.72 21.85
C LYS A 246 2.12 1.57 20.71
N LEU A 247 1.41 1.63 19.59
CA LEU A 247 1.83 2.42 18.45
C LEU A 247 1.80 3.92 18.76
N ARG A 248 0.77 4.39 19.49
CA ARG A 248 0.70 5.78 19.96
C ARG A 248 1.91 6.14 20.81
N HIS A 249 2.23 5.32 21.80
CA HIS A 249 3.40 5.53 22.65
C HIS A 249 4.70 5.53 21.84
N ALA A 250 4.87 4.58 20.90
CA ALA A 250 6.04 4.53 20.03
C ALA A 250 6.19 5.80 19.18
N MET A 251 5.07 6.35 18.68
CA MET A 251 5.07 7.61 17.92
C MET A 251 5.39 8.84 18.79
N GLU A 252 4.98 8.84 20.07
CA GLU A 252 5.28 9.92 21.02
C GLU A 252 6.75 9.96 21.41
N VAL A 253 7.37 8.80 21.59
CA VAL A 253 8.80 8.68 21.99
C VAL A 253 9.74 9.18 20.89
N VAL A 254 9.37 9.05 19.62
CA VAL A 254 10.22 9.41 18.46
C VAL A 254 9.86 10.76 17.82
N ALA A 255 8.91 11.50 18.40
CA ALA A 255 8.35 12.73 17.85
C ALA A 255 9.25 13.96 17.97
#